data_cd28b3a1a7c68e3d8bbe848838769471
#
_entry.id   cd28b3a1a7c68e3d8bbe848838769471
#
_cell.length_a   1.000
_cell.length_b   1.000
_cell.length_c   1.000
_cell.angle_alpha   90.00
_cell.angle_beta   90.00
_cell.angle_gamma   90.00
#
_symmetry.space_group_name_H-M   'P 1'
#
loop_
_entity.id
_entity.type
_entity.pdbx_description
1 polymer ?
#
loop_
_entity_poly.entity_id
_entity_poly.type
_entity_poly.pdbx_seq_one_letter_code
_entity_poly.pdbx_strand_id
1 'polypeptide(L)'
;MSFLKVAPEKNLPQLDGKLAKSGYDWWWHSFTGKSEKTGKERGFFIEFFTVNPALSKDEVVLGQDPENKKEGKRPSYLMIKCGCWGKRHFQFHKFFPWKDVELDQKTLSVKAGDCILTEDTLKGSVEISEDEASDPARMTDAGTMTFDLKIEKHLPFNVGYGTSRLFRKMKAFEMYWHVSGMQTFYSGTVTVNGKKFTVEKESSFGYADKNWGADFTLPWLWLSSNHIYSEKEGRVLKNSAFDIGGGRPKAFFIRFNRKLLSAFCYEGTPLEFNFSKFWTFTRTYFDCYETDTDIVWKVRQENFSFVHVTEIKCPKKEMLLVDYETPNGEKKFKKLWNGGTGFGKVKIFKKRGFGKKDLIDTWIVRNCGCEWGEE
;
A
#
# COMPACT_ATOMS: atom_id res chain seq x y z
N MET A 1 9.45 16.81 -15.73
CA MET A 1 9.31 16.98 -14.27
C MET A 1 9.67 15.66 -13.63
N SER A 2 10.52 15.68 -12.62
CA SER A 2 10.86 14.48 -11.84
C SER A 2 9.61 13.95 -11.14
N PHE A 3 9.38 12.64 -11.13
CA PHE A 3 8.30 12.01 -10.37
C PHE A 3 8.55 12.07 -8.84
N LEU A 4 9.76 12.39 -8.42
CA LEU A 4 10.17 12.58 -7.02
C LEU A 4 9.77 13.96 -6.44
N LYS A 5 8.85 14.68 -7.07
CA LYS A 5 8.38 15.96 -6.54
C LYS A 5 7.36 15.72 -5.42
N VAL A 6 7.58 16.34 -4.27
CA VAL A 6 6.60 16.37 -3.18
C VAL A 6 5.31 17.05 -3.64
N ALA A 7 4.16 16.48 -3.29
CA ALA A 7 2.83 16.96 -3.67
C ALA A 7 1.83 16.70 -2.52
N PRO A 8 1.92 17.48 -1.42
CA PRO A 8 1.11 17.26 -0.21
C PRO A 8 -0.39 17.30 -0.49
N GLU A 9 -0.83 18.10 -1.45
CA GLU A 9 -2.23 18.19 -1.86
C GLU A 9 -2.85 16.86 -2.32
N LYS A 10 -2.02 15.88 -2.65
CA LYS A 10 -2.47 14.54 -3.05
C LYS A 10 -2.73 13.60 -1.87
N ASN A 11 -2.26 13.99 -0.68
CA ASN A 11 -2.54 13.25 0.54
C ASN A 11 -3.90 13.61 1.13
N LEU A 12 -4.55 14.68 0.65
CA LEU A 12 -5.85 15.13 1.14
C LEU A 12 -6.97 14.15 0.79
N PRO A 13 -8.08 14.13 1.55
CA PRO A 13 -9.26 13.32 1.23
C PRO A 13 -9.77 13.57 -0.20
N GLN A 14 -10.16 12.51 -0.90
CA GLN A 14 -10.56 12.55 -2.32
C GLN A 14 -12.02 12.16 -2.56
N LEU A 15 -12.78 11.82 -1.50
CA LEU A 15 -14.18 11.39 -1.64
C LEU A 15 -15.13 12.58 -1.68
N ASP A 16 -15.20 13.22 -2.84
CA ASP A 16 -16.13 14.29 -3.16
C ASP A 16 -17.10 13.91 -4.28
N GLY A 17 -18.17 14.67 -4.45
CA GLY A 17 -19.14 14.51 -5.53
C GLY A 17 -19.67 13.07 -5.65
N LYS A 18 -19.44 12.42 -6.78
CA LYS A 18 -19.88 11.03 -7.01
C LYS A 18 -19.14 10.03 -6.13
N LEU A 19 -17.85 10.25 -5.86
CA LEU A 19 -17.05 9.35 -5.03
C LEU A 19 -17.50 9.36 -3.57
N ALA A 20 -18.13 10.42 -3.09
CA ALA A 20 -18.71 10.43 -1.75
C ALA A 20 -19.82 9.37 -1.53
N LYS A 21 -20.47 8.92 -2.63
CA LYS A 21 -21.53 7.90 -2.61
C LYS A 21 -21.11 6.57 -3.24
N SER A 22 -19.99 6.53 -3.95
CA SER A 22 -19.55 5.34 -4.69
C SER A 22 -18.03 5.39 -4.86
N GLY A 23 -17.33 5.49 -3.75
CA GLY A 23 -15.87 5.56 -3.76
C GLY A 23 -15.26 5.14 -2.44
N TYR A 24 -13.98 4.81 -2.53
CA TYR A 24 -13.12 4.52 -1.39
C TYR A 24 -11.90 5.44 -1.43
N ASP A 25 -11.27 5.60 -0.27
CA ASP A 25 -10.04 6.34 -0.09
C ASP A 25 -9.26 5.76 1.08
N TRP A 26 -7.95 5.54 0.94
CA TRP A 26 -7.13 5.06 2.04
C TRP A 26 -5.78 5.76 2.14
N TRP A 27 -5.23 5.73 3.36
CA TRP A 27 -3.85 6.10 3.68
C TRP A 27 -3.19 4.89 4.32
N TRP A 28 -2.19 4.38 3.66
CA TRP A 28 -1.42 3.22 4.13
C TRP A 28 -0.07 3.63 4.65
N HIS A 29 0.31 3.07 5.78
CA HIS A 29 1.59 3.24 6.43
C HIS A 29 2.14 1.88 6.84
N SER A 30 3.41 1.59 6.51
CA SER A 30 4.10 0.39 6.98
C SER A 30 5.52 0.72 7.45
N PHE A 31 6.00 -0.02 8.42
CA PHE A 31 7.29 0.22 9.04
C PHE A 31 7.77 -1.00 9.83
N THR A 32 9.07 -0.98 10.24
CA THR A 32 9.69 -2.00 11.08
C THR A 32 9.98 -1.44 12.47
N GLY A 33 9.69 -2.20 13.50
CA GLY A 33 10.05 -1.92 14.88
C GLY A 33 10.81 -3.09 15.53
N LYS A 34 11.57 -2.81 16.59
CA LYS A 34 12.34 -3.79 17.37
C LYS A 34 11.69 -4.04 18.71
N SER A 35 11.47 -5.31 19.05
CA SER A 35 10.94 -5.71 20.35
C SER A 35 11.89 -5.27 21.48
N GLU A 36 11.39 -4.52 22.46
CA GLU A 36 12.18 -4.13 23.63
C GLU A 36 12.69 -5.33 24.44
N LYS A 37 11.90 -6.42 24.46
CA LYS A 37 12.27 -7.63 25.22
C LYS A 37 13.31 -8.51 24.51
N THR A 38 13.26 -8.61 23.17
CA THR A 38 14.04 -9.61 22.43
C THR A 38 15.00 -9.05 21.39
N GLY A 39 14.90 -7.75 21.08
CA GLY A 39 15.64 -7.09 20.00
C GLY A 39 15.24 -7.52 18.59
N LYS A 40 14.29 -8.45 18.45
CA LYS A 40 13.86 -8.96 17.14
C LYS A 40 13.02 -7.94 16.41
N GLU A 41 13.27 -7.80 15.12
CA GLU A 41 12.50 -6.96 14.22
C GLU A 41 11.13 -7.56 13.92
N ARG A 42 10.15 -6.66 13.68
CA ARG A 42 8.81 -6.97 13.23
C ARG A 42 8.29 -5.88 12.31
N GLY A 43 7.64 -6.27 11.21
CA GLY A 43 6.93 -5.38 10.33
C GLY A 43 5.52 -5.09 10.84
N PHE A 44 5.10 -3.83 10.75
CA PHE A 44 3.80 -3.32 11.15
C PHE A 44 3.16 -2.56 10.00
N PHE A 45 1.83 -2.48 10.03
CA PHE A 45 1.05 -1.62 9.14
C PHE A 45 -0.08 -0.94 9.88
N ILE A 46 -0.46 0.24 9.40
CA ILE A 46 -1.61 1.01 9.86
C ILE A 46 -2.24 1.66 8.62
N GLU A 47 -3.54 1.48 8.47
CA GLU A 47 -4.33 1.99 7.37
C GLU A 47 -5.56 2.71 7.89
N PHE A 48 -5.85 3.86 7.30
CA PHE A 48 -7.11 4.56 7.43
C PHE A 48 -7.86 4.36 6.12
N PHE A 49 -8.87 3.51 6.14
CA PHE A 49 -9.69 3.19 4.98
C PHE A 49 -11.07 3.81 5.11
N THR A 50 -11.51 4.49 4.08
CA THR A 50 -12.82 5.16 4.05
C THR A 50 -13.63 4.72 2.86
N VAL A 51 -14.94 4.57 3.04
CA VAL A 51 -15.85 4.17 1.95
C VAL A 51 -17.20 4.89 2.07
N ASN A 52 -17.70 5.40 0.95
CA ASN A 52 -19.05 5.98 0.76
C ASN A 52 -19.51 6.95 1.88
N PRO A 53 -18.82 8.02 2.19
CA PRO A 53 -19.13 8.90 3.32
C PRO A 53 -20.52 9.53 3.31
N ALA A 54 -21.16 9.60 2.15
CA ALA A 54 -22.48 10.21 2.00
C ALA A 54 -23.66 9.22 2.02
N LEU A 55 -23.45 7.94 2.34
CA LEU A 55 -24.53 6.94 2.38
C LEU A 55 -25.12 6.76 3.76
N SER A 56 -24.31 6.65 4.82
CA SER A 56 -24.76 6.54 6.19
C SER A 56 -23.88 7.39 7.09
N LYS A 57 -24.49 8.24 7.93
CA LYS A 57 -23.77 9.10 8.85
C LYS A 57 -23.69 8.52 10.27
N ASP A 58 -24.77 7.94 10.73
CA ASP A 58 -24.98 7.65 12.15
C ASP A 58 -24.57 6.22 12.56
N GLU A 59 -24.47 5.33 11.60
CA GLU A 59 -24.17 3.91 11.82
C GLU A 59 -23.10 3.40 10.86
N VAL A 60 -22.37 2.37 11.31
CA VAL A 60 -21.46 1.59 10.46
C VAL A 60 -22.31 0.63 9.63
N VAL A 61 -22.20 0.73 8.30
CA VAL A 61 -22.83 -0.20 7.37
C VAL A 61 -21.74 -1.07 6.75
N LEU A 62 -21.71 -2.36 7.10
CA LEU A 62 -20.86 -3.37 6.47
C LEU A 62 -21.65 -4.03 5.34
N GLY A 63 -21.18 -3.95 4.10
CA GLY A 63 -21.88 -4.51 2.94
C GLY A 63 -21.90 -6.04 2.93
N GLN A 64 -20.98 -6.69 3.65
CA GLN A 64 -20.91 -8.14 3.79
C GLN A 64 -21.73 -8.69 4.99
N ASP A 65 -22.25 -7.81 5.84
CA ASP A 65 -23.24 -8.23 6.83
C ASP A 65 -24.42 -8.91 6.12
N PRO A 66 -24.91 -10.08 6.60
CA PRO A 66 -25.94 -10.85 5.91
C PRO A 66 -27.25 -10.08 5.68
N GLU A 67 -27.68 -9.25 6.64
CA GLU A 67 -28.91 -8.45 6.53
C GLU A 67 -28.72 -7.29 5.55
N ASN A 68 -27.60 -6.55 5.67
CA ASN A 68 -27.28 -5.46 4.76
C ASN A 68 -27.13 -5.96 3.32
N LYS A 69 -26.51 -7.11 3.14
CA LYS A 69 -26.36 -7.75 1.82
C LYS A 69 -27.70 -8.13 1.19
N LYS A 70 -28.61 -8.68 2.00
CA LYS A 70 -29.97 -9.03 1.57
C LYS A 70 -30.76 -7.79 1.17
N GLU A 71 -30.58 -6.68 1.87
CA GLU A 71 -31.24 -5.40 1.60
C GLU A 71 -30.54 -4.60 0.47
N GLY A 72 -29.40 -5.06 -0.03
CA GLY A 72 -28.61 -4.35 -1.04
C GLY A 72 -27.97 -3.07 -0.51
N LYS A 73 -27.76 -2.96 0.80
CA LYS A 73 -27.06 -1.83 1.42
C LYS A 73 -25.59 -1.86 1.04
N ARG A 74 -25.05 -0.70 0.72
CA ARG A 74 -23.63 -0.54 0.40
C ARG A 74 -22.84 -0.07 1.61
N PRO A 75 -21.56 -0.47 1.73
CA PRO A 75 -20.74 -0.12 2.90
C PRO A 75 -20.63 1.40 3.06
N SER A 76 -20.61 1.84 4.32
CA SER A 76 -20.39 3.25 4.67
C SER A 76 -19.74 3.34 6.04
N TYR A 77 -18.44 3.61 6.08
CA TYR A 77 -17.64 3.69 7.31
C TYR A 77 -16.26 4.28 7.07
N LEU A 78 -15.59 4.66 8.18
CA LEU A 78 -14.13 4.68 8.26
C LEU A 78 -13.66 3.45 9.03
N MET A 79 -12.65 2.74 8.53
CA MET A 79 -12.00 1.63 9.20
C MET A 79 -10.54 1.99 9.51
N ILE A 80 -10.13 1.82 10.76
CA ILE A 80 -8.71 1.75 11.12
C ILE A 80 -8.32 0.28 11.06
N LYS A 81 -7.45 -0.05 10.11
CA LYS A 81 -6.86 -1.36 9.99
C LYS A 81 -5.41 -1.28 10.41
N CYS A 82 -5.04 -2.05 11.42
CA CYS A 82 -3.65 -2.08 11.89
C CYS A 82 -3.24 -3.51 12.25
N GLY A 83 -1.94 -3.75 12.29
CA GLY A 83 -1.45 -5.09 12.61
C GLY A 83 0.03 -5.27 12.35
N CYS A 84 0.43 -6.53 12.27
CA CYS A 84 1.82 -6.90 12.04
C CYS A 84 1.94 -8.19 11.23
N TRP A 85 3.02 -8.30 10.49
CA TRP A 85 3.40 -9.50 9.75
C TRP A 85 4.36 -10.41 10.52
N GLY A 86 4.65 -11.57 9.95
CA GLY A 86 5.57 -12.56 10.50
C GLY A 86 4.84 -13.75 11.13
N LYS A 87 5.57 -14.65 11.81
CA LYS A 87 5.04 -15.94 12.29
C LYS A 87 3.83 -15.87 13.21
N ARG A 88 3.57 -14.75 13.85
CA ARG A 88 2.39 -14.48 14.70
C ARG A 88 1.81 -13.15 14.25
N HIS A 89 1.27 -13.14 13.06
CA HIS A 89 0.63 -11.98 12.47
C HIS A 89 -0.75 -11.73 13.10
N PHE A 90 -1.17 -10.48 13.07
CA PHE A 90 -2.48 -10.01 13.52
C PHE A 90 -2.97 -8.93 12.59
N GLN A 91 -4.30 -8.85 12.42
CA GLN A 91 -4.98 -7.72 11.80
C GLN A 91 -6.18 -7.30 12.64
N PHE A 92 -6.23 -6.04 13.01
CA PHE A 92 -7.30 -5.44 13.79
C PHE A 92 -8.04 -4.44 12.92
N HIS A 93 -9.36 -4.61 12.82
CA HIS A 93 -10.23 -3.71 12.06
C HIS A 93 -11.23 -3.06 12.99
N LYS A 94 -11.05 -1.76 13.25
CA LYS A 94 -12.00 -0.94 14.03
C LYS A 94 -12.78 -0.04 13.10
N PHE A 95 -14.09 -0.16 13.15
CA PHE A 95 -15.01 0.58 12.29
C PHE A 95 -15.64 1.75 13.03
N PHE A 96 -15.78 2.88 12.34
CA PHE A 96 -16.37 4.11 12.87
C PHE A 96 -17.46 4.63 11.94
N PRO A 97 -18.64 5.02 12.48
CA PRO A 97 -19.65 5.73 11.70
C PRO A 97 -19.14 7.15 11.39
N TRP A 98 -19.63 7.72 10.33
CA TRP A 98 -19.13 9.01 9.83
C TRP A 98 -19.34 10.18 10.79
N LYS A 99 -20.33 10.11 11.70
CA LYS A 99 -20.51 11.13 12.76
C LYS A 99 -19.33 11.22 13.73
N ASP A 100 -18.56 10.13 13.87
CA ASP A 100 -17.41 10.02 14.79
C ASP A 100 -16.08 10.22 14.05
N VAL A 101 -16.12 10.71 12.79
CA VAL A 101 -14.96 10.93 11.93
C VAL A 101 -14.76 12.42 11.64
N GLU A 102 -13.55 12.91 11.89
CA GLU A 102 -13.14 14.26 11.52
C GLU A 102 -12.14 14.20 10.36
N LEU A 103 -12.45 14.86 9.25
CA LEU A 103 -11.57 15.00 8.08
C LEU A 103 -11.34 16.47 7.76
N ASP A 104 -10.09 16.89 7.62
CA ASP A 104 -9.76 18.20 7.07
C ASP A 104 -9.51 18.10 5.56
N GLN A 105 -10.11 19.01 4.80
CA GLN A 105 -9.96 19.11 3.36
C GLN A 105 -8.79 20.01 2.90
N LYS A 106 -8.14 20.72 3.84
CA LYS A 106 -7.05 21.66 3.54
C LYS A 106 -5.68 21.15 3.95
N THR A 107 -5.66 20.35 5.02
CA THR A 107 -4.45 19.71 5.53
C THR A 107 -4.73 18.23 5.75
N LEU A 108 -3.72 17.36 5.66
CA LEU A 108 -3.91 15.97 6.03
C LEU A 108 -4.18 15.88 7.53
N SER A 109 -5.43 15.69 7.89
CA SER A 109 -5.87 15.35 9.23
C SER A 109 -7.08 14.44 9.15
N VAL A 110 -6.89 13.21 9.60
CA VAL A 110 -7.94 12.17 9.68
C VAL A 110 -7.99 11.71 11.11
N LYS A 111 -9.15 11.84 11.77
CA LYS A 111 -9.34 11.43 13.15
C LYS A 111 -10.60 10.57 13.28
N ALA A 112 -10.48 9.46 14.00
CA ALA A 112 -11.57 8.57 14.35
C ALA A 112 -11.28 7.90 15.70
N GLY A 113 -12.14 8.12 16.70
CA GLY A 113 -11.85 7.74 18.08
C GLY A 113 -10.54 8.33 18.58
N ASP A 114 -9.68 7.48 19.14
CA ASP A 114 -8.34 7.87 19.63
C ASP A 114 -7.28 7.87 18.53
N CYS A 115 -7.64 7.51 17.29
CA CYS A 115 -6.69 7.44 16.17
C CYS A 115 -6.64 8.75 15.39
N ILE A 116 -5.41 9.23 15.13
CA ILE A 116 -5.14 10.42 14.34
C ILE A 116 -4.00 10.17 13.35
N LEU A 117 -4.20 10.61 12.12
CA LEU A 117 -3.19 10.70 11.07
C LEU A 117 -3.05 12.14 10.61
N THR A 118 -1.82 12.64 10.59
CA THR A 118 -1.43 13.91 9.96
C THR A 118 -0.25 13.69 9.00
N GLU A 119 0.30 14.76 8.42
CA GLU A 119 1.48 14.63 7.54
C GLU A 119 2.72 14.07 8.28
N ASP A 120 2.84 14.33 9.57
CA ASP A 120 4.02 14.04 10.40
C ASP A 120 3.73 13.18 11.63
N THR A 121 2.48 12.80 11.86
CA THR A 121 2.07 12.08 13.08
C THR A 121 1.09 10.95 12.76
N LEU A 122 1.32 9.80 13.38
CA LEU A 122 0.44 8.63 13.35
C LEU A 122 0.32 8.11 14.78
N LYS A 123 -0.83 8.34 15.42
CA LYS A 123 -1.05 8.02 16.83
C LYS A 123 -2.43 7.43 17.03
N GLY A 124 -2.54 6.45 17.94
CA GLY A 124 -3.83 5.91 18.31
C GLY A 124 -3.79 4.64 19.12
N SER A 125 -5.00 4.18 19.43
CA SER A 125 -5.26 2.91 20.10
C SER A 125 -6.45 2.21 19.44
N VAL A 126 -6.27 0.94 19.13
CA VAL A 126 -7.29 0.04 18.59
C VAL A 126 -7.43 -1.13 19.55
N GLU A 127 -8.64 -1.38 19.97
CA GLU A 127 -9.02 -2.53 20.79
C GLU A 127 -10.20 -3.24 20.12
N ILE A 128 -10.08 -4.54 19.94
CA ILE A 128 -11.09 -5.41 19.36
C ILE A 128 -11.42 -6.51 20.36
N SER A 129 -12.67 -6.58 20.78
CA SER A 129 -13.16 -7.62 21.69
C SER A 129 -13.29 -8.97 20.97
N GLU A 130 -13.39 -10.07 21.74
CA GLU A 130 -13.68 -11.39 21.19
C GLU A 130 -15.05 -11.43 20.47
N ASP A 131 -16.02 -10.68 20.96
CA ASP A 131 -17.35 -10.58 20.33
C ASP A 131 -17.25 -9.88 18.96
N GLU A 132 -16.53 -8.77 18.86
CA GLU A 132 -16.28 -8.09 17.58
C GLU A 132 -15.53 -8.99 16.60
N ALA A 133 -14.55 -9.77 17.07
CA ALA A 133 -13.77 -10.69 16.25
C ALA A 133 -14.57 -11.93 15.82
N SER A 134 -15.62 -12.30 16.52
CA SER A 134 -16.50 -13.42 16.16
C SER A 134 -17.41 -13.13 14.95
N ASP A 135 -17.61 -11.86 14.61
CA ASP A 135 -18.38 -11.43 13.45
C ASP A 135 -17.55 -11.57 12.16
N PRO A 136 -17.86 -12.52 11.27
CA PRO A 136 -17.09 -12.75 10.05
C PRO A 136 -17.14 -11.58 9.06
N ALA A 137 -18.13 -10.69 9.17
CA ALA A 137 -18.20 -9.49 8.33
C ALA A 137 -17.10 -8.47 8.67
N ARG A 138 -16.53 -8.53 9.87
CA ARG A 138 -15.47 -7.62 10.33
C ARG A 138 -14.07 -8.11 9.97
N MET A 139 -13.87 -9.41 9.73
CA MET A 139 -12.58 -10.01 9.32
C MET A 139 -11.39 -9.55 10.17
N THR A 140 -11.54 -9.55 11.49
CA THR A 140 -10.60 -9.00 12.45
C THR A 140 -10.18 -10.05 13.46
N ASP A 141 -8.96 -9.95 13.98
CA ASP A 141 -8.56 -10.67 15.19
C ASP A 141 -8.96 -9.88 16.44
N ALA A 142 -9.13 -10.57 17.57
CA ALA A 142 -9.28 -9.93 18.88
C ALA A 142 -7.91 -9.50 19.44
N GLY A 143 -7.88 -8.37 20.14
CA GLY A 143 -6.67 -7.87 20.79
C GLY A 143 -6.51 -6.36 20.74
N THR A 144 -5.29 -5.90 21.01
CA THR A 144 -4.99 -4.47 21.14
C THR A 144 -3.75 -4.06 20.40
N MET A 145 -3.79 -2.87 19.80
CA MET A 145 -2.59 -2.22 19.24
C MET A 145 -2.63 -0.73 19.57
N THR A 146 -1.55 -0.22 20.19
CA THR A 146 -1.33 1.21 20.40
C THR A 146 -0.10 1.65 19.64
N PHE A 147 -0.13 2.85 19.11
CA PHE A 147 0.97 3.43 18.34
C PHE A 147 1.09 4.92 18.58
N ASP A 148 2.34 5.40 18.69
CA ASP A 148 2.67 6.82 18.79
C ASP A 148 3.95 7.07 18.00
N LEU A 149 3.79 7.59 16.78
CA LEU A 149 4.83 7.64 15.76
C LEU A 149 4.92 9.03 15.14
N LYS A 150 6.14 9.51 14.96
CA LYS A 150 6.47 10.61 14.05
C LYS A 150 6.77 10.06 12.67
N ILE A 151 6.40 10.81 11.63
CA ILE A 151 6.54 10.44 10.22
C ILE A 151 7.41 11.49 9.51
N GLU A 152 8.41 11.03 8.74
CA GLU A 152 9.17 11.86 7.81
C GLU A 152 9.19 11.19 6.46
N LYS A 153 8.43 11.73 5.48
CA LYS A 153 8.28 11.15 4.14
C LYS A 153 9.40 11.59 3.21
N HIS A 154 10.03 10.62 2.57
CA HIS A 154 11.08 10.80 1.57
C HIS A 154 10.76 10.03 0.30
N LEU A 155 11.41 10.39 -0.81
CA LEU A 155 11.30 9.74 -2.11
C LEU A 155 9.84 9.49 -2.56
N PRO A 156 9.04 10.55 -2.79
CA PRO A 156 7.66 10.39 -3.24
C PRO A 156 7.61 9.86 -4.68
N PHE A 157 6.56 9.10 -5.00
CA PHE A 157 6.29 8.67 -6.36
C PHE A 157 4.88 9.09 -6.81
N ASN A 158 4.81 10.03 -7.72
CA ASN A 158 3.56 10.62 -8.18
C ASN A 158 2.90 9.77 -9.29
N VAL A 159 2.49 8.57 -8.96
CA VAL A 159 1.98 7.56 -9.89
C VAL A 159 0.72 8.01 -10.63
N GLY A 160 -0.33 8.31 -9.90
CA GLY A 160 -1.64 8.65 -10.47
C GLY A 160 -1.66 9.92 -11.31
N TYR A 161 -0.60 10.70 -11.24
CA TYR A 161 -0.41 11.90 -12.04
C TYR A 161 0.64 11.73 -13.16
N GLY A 162 1.10 10.51 -13.37
CA GLY A 162 1.88 10.12 -14.54
C GLY A 162 1.05 10.14 -15.83
N THR A 163 -0.28 10.02 -15.73
CA THR A 163 -1.20 10.13 -16.87
C THR A 163 -1.25 11.57 -17.41
N SER A 164 -1.70 11.73 -18.64
CA SER A 164 -1.90 13.05 -19.23
C SER A 164 -2.88 13.90 -18.39
N ARG A 165 -2.69 15.22 -18.40
CA ARG A 165 -3.57 16.15 -17.68
C ARG A 165 -5.04 15.99 -18.10
N LEU A 166 -5.27 15.60 -19.37
CA LEU A 166 -6.61 15.33 -19.91
C LEU A 166 -7.25 14.14 -19.20
N PHE A 167 -6.60 12.99 -19.15
CA PHE A 167 -7.13 11.78 -18.50
C PHE A 167 -7.40 11.97 -17.01
N ARG A 168 -6.58 12.79 -16.32
CA ARG A 168 -6.85 13.16 -14.92
C ARG A 168 -8.15 13.97 -14.78
N LYS A 169 -8.33 15.01 -15.63
CA LYS A 169 -9.56 15.80 -15.62
C LYS A 169 -10.81 14.97 -15.92
N MET A 170 -10.68 13.98 -16.78
CA MET A 170 -11.77 13.09 -17.17
C MET A 170 -12.07 12.00 -16.14
N LYS A 171 -11.28 11.89 -15.05
CA LYS A 171 -11.38 10.81 -14.04
C LYS A 171 -11.45 9.43 -14.74
N ALA A 172 -10.52 9.18 -15.68
CA ALA A 172 -10.61 8.09 -16.65
C ALA A 172 -10.37 6.69 -16.05
N PHE A 173 -9.72 6.61 -14.89
CA PHE A 173 -9.36 5.34 -14.25
C PHE A 173 -10.28 5.03 -13.07
N GLU A 174 -10.49 3.74 -12.81
CA GLU A 174 -11.27 3.24 -11.67
C GLU A 174 -10.54 3.42 -10.34
N MET A 175 -9.19 3.47 -10.36
CA MET A 175 -8.30 3.53 -9.22
C MET A 175 -7.17 4.53 -9.46
N TYR A 176 -6.86 5.32 -8.44
CA TYR A 176 -5.75 6.27 -8.41
C TYR A 176 -4.82 5.94 -7.26
N TRP A 177 -3.54 6.18 -7.45
CA TRP A 177 -2.51 5.85 -6.49
C TRP A 177 -1.47 6.98 -6.39
N HIS A 178 -1.09 7.34 -5.17
CA HIS A 178 -0.05 8.30 -4.88
C HIS A 178 0.82 7.79 -3.75
N VAL A 179 2.10 7.59 -4.03
CA VAL A 179 3.08 7.20 -3.01
C VAL A 179 3.67 8.46 -2.41
N SER A 180 3.33 8.75 -1.17
CA SER A 180 3.83 9.93 -0.47
C SER A 180 5.27 9.76 0.01
N GLY A 181 5.72 8.52 0.20
CA GLY A 181 7.10 8.17 0.51
C GLY A 181 7.44 6.71 0.27
N MET A 182 8.13 6.40 -0.84
CA MET A 182 8.74 5.07 -1.04
C MET A 182 9.79 4.77 0.03
N GLN A 183 10.39 5.80 0.61
CA GLN A 183 11.18 5.76 1.82
C GLN A 183 10.55 6.75 2.80
N THR A 184 10.03 6.22 3.89
CA THR A 184 9.44 7.00 4.97
C THR A 184 10.10 6.59 6.27
N PHE A 185 10.57 7.55 7.04
CA PHE A 185 11.14 7.30 8.34
C PHE A 185 10.08 7.44 9.41
N TYR A 186 10.02 6.45 10.30
CA TYR A 186 9.17 6.46 11.48
C TYR A 186 10.01 6.42 12.74
N SER A 187 9.57 7.11 13.78
CA SER A 187 10.18 7.04 15.11
C SER A 187 9.13 7.10 16.20
N GLY A 188 9.28 6.28 17.23
CA GLY A 188 8.34 6.20 18.34
C GLY A 188 8.14 4.79 18.86
N THR A 189 6.92 4.46 19.24
CA THR A 189 6.60 3.17 19.86
C THR A 189 5.32 2.55 19.32
N VAL A 190 5.29 1.20 19.33
CA VAL A 190 4.11 0.39 19.07
C VAL A 190 3.99 -0.66 20.15
N THR A 191 2.78 -0.88 20.65
CA THR A 191 2.49 -2.00 21.56
C THR A 191 1.40 -2.86 20.95
N VAL A 192 1.63 -4.16 20.84
CA VAL A 192 0.65 -5.13 20.34
C VAL A 192 0.46 -6.23 21.38
N ASN A 193 -0.76 -6.39 21.86
CA ASN A 193 -1.11 -7.39 22.88
C ASN A 193 -0.12 -7.37 24.07
N GLY A 194 0.15 -6.17 24.60
CA GLY A 194 1.08 -5.94 25.72
C GLY A 194 2.57 -6.05 25.39
N LYS A 195 2.96 -6.35 24.14
CA LYS A 195 4.36 -6.42 23.72
C LYS A 195 4.78 -5.10 23.09
N LYS A 196 5.78 -4.46 23.66
CA LYS A 196 6.29 -3.16 23.24
C LYS A 196 7.44 -3.29 22.22
N PHE A 197 7.42 -2.42 21.24
CA PHE A 197 8.39 -2.30 20.17
C PHE A 197 8.81 -0.83 20.04
N THR A 198 10.11 -0.61 19.92
CA THR A 198 10.66 0.69 19.58
C THR A 198 10.83 0.79 18.06
N VAL A 199 10.38 1.88 17.48
CA VAL A 199 10.58 2.21 16.08
C VAL A 199 11.67 3.27 16.01
N GLU A 200 12.82 2.88 15.41
CA GLU A 200 13.97 3.77 15.25
C GLU A 200 14.02 4.29 13.82
N LYS A 201 14.26 5.59 13.66
CA LYS A 201 14.24 6.29 12.37
C LYS A 201 15.04 5.55 11.28
N GLU A 202 16.30 5.23 11.57
CA GLU A 202 17.26 4.68 10.60
C GLU A 202 16.99 3.22 10.22
N SER A 203 16.23 2.49 11.03
CA SER A 203 15.89 1.07 10.83
C SER A 203 14.40 0.83 10.66
N SER A 204 13.60 1.88 10.47
CA SER A 204 12.15 1.74 10.30
C SER A 204 11.74 1.18 8.93
N PHE A 205 12.58 1.33 7.90
CA PHE A 205 12.33 0.85 6.54
C PHE A 205 10.89 1.08 6.08
N GLY A 206 10.38 2.28 6.35
CA GLY A 206 8.98 2.56 6.24
C GLY A 206 8.53 3.02 4.86
N TYR A 207 7.23 2.94 4.65
CA TYR A 207 6.53 3.29 3.41
C TYR A 207 5.22 4.00 3.72
N ALA A 208 4.82 4.93 2.87
CA ALA A 208 3.54 5.62 2.97
C ALA A 208 2.94 5.89 1.60
N ASP A 209 1.68 5.49 1.42
CA ASP A 209 0.94 5.78 0.20
C ASP A 209 -0.51 6.19 0.46
N LYS A 210 -1.17 6.52 -0.63
CA LYS A 210 -2.57 6.84 -0.70
C LYS A 210 -3.18 6.28 -1.96
N ASN A 211 -4.35 5.68 -1.83
CA ASN A 211 -5.11 5.14 -2.94
C ASN A 211 -6.59 5.53 -2.84
N TRP A 212 -7.23 5.83 -3.96
CA TRP A 212 -8.65 6.18 -4.00
C TRP A 212 -9.27 5.85 -5.35
N GLY A 213 -10.58 5.69 -5.37
CA GLY A 213 -11.29 5.44 -6.61
C GLY A 213 -12.71 4.93 -6.42
N ALA A 214 -13.27 4.43 -7.50
CA ALA A 214 -14.61 3.85 -7.54
C ALA A 214 -14.58 2.32 -7.42
N ASP A 215 -13.45 1.68 -7.69
CA ASP A 215 -13.30 0.22 -7.68
C ASP A 215 -11.82 -0.18 -7.59
N PHE A 216 -11.53 -1.44 -7.26
CA PHE A 216 -10.18 -1.99 -7.19
C PHE A 216 -9.76 -2.59 -8.53
N THR A 217 -8.48 -2.44 -8.87
CA THR A 217 -7.87 -3.11 -10.03
C THR A 217 -7.70 -4.61 -9.73
N LEU A 218 -8.07 -5.48 -10.68
CA LEU A 218 -8.00 -6.93 -10.55
C LEU A 218 -7.39 -7.59 -11.80
N PRO A 219 -6.42 -8.51 -11.69
CA PRO A 219 -5.65 -8.85 -10.48
C PRO A 219 -4.86 -7.65 -9.95
N TRP A 220 -4.46 -7.68 -8.69
CA TRP A 220 -3.63 -6.67 -8.05
C TRP A 220 -2.26 -7.23 -7.72
N LEU A 221 -1.22 -6.44 -7.94
CA LEU A 221 0.15 -6.71 -7.53
C LEU A 221 0.77 -5.44 -6.96
N TRP A 222 1.45 -5.57 -5.83
CA TRP A 222 2.26 -4.51 -5.27
C TRP A 222 3.53 -5.06 -4.63
N LEU A 223 4.65 -4.36 -4.84
CA LEU A 223 5.97 -4.61 -4.22
C LEU A 223 6.64 -3.27 -3.91
N SER A 224 7.13 -3.10 -2.68
CA SER A 224 7.89 -1.91 -2.30
C SER A 224 8.94 -2.22 -1.25
N SER A 225 10.14 -1.68 -1.39
CA SER A 225 11.17 -1.72 -0.35
C SER A 225 12.17 -0.59 -0.47
N ASN A 226 12.70 -0.18 0.69
CA ASN A 226 13.87 0.67 0.83
C ASN A 226 14.97 0.03 1.71
N HIS A 227 14.82 -1.24 2.10
CA HIS A 227 15.85 -2.04 2.74
C HIS A 227 16.67 -2.78 1.68
N ILE A 228 17.62 -2.09 1.08
CA ILE A 228 18.32 -2.50 -0.11
C ILE A 228 19.83 -2.56 0.15
N TYR A 229 20.44 -3.74 -0.03
CA TYR A 229 21.89 -3.90 -0.08
C TYR A 229 22.35 -3.98 -1.54
N SER A 230 23.31 -3.16 -1.95
CA SER A 230 23.91 -3.16 -3.28
C SER A 230 25.07 -4.16 -3.33
N GLU A 231 25.00 -5.13 -4.24
CA GLU A 231 26.14 -6.05 -4.48
C GLU A 231 27.35 -5.30 -5.08
N LYS A 232 27.10 -4.28 -5.88
CA LYS A 232 28.15 -3.46 -6.51
C LYS A 232 28.89 -2.58 -5.50
N GLU A 233 28.14 -1.91 -4.61
CA GLU A 233 28.74 -0.99 -3.63
C GLU A 233 29.14 -1.66 -2.32
N GLY A 234 28.70 -2.90 -2.08
CA GLY A 234 29.01 -3.67 -0.88
C GLY A 234 28.40 -3.10 0.41
N ARG A 235 27.31 -2.31 0.31
CA ARG A 235 26.67 -1.64 1.46
C ARG A 235 25.16 -1.54 1.31
N VAL A 236 24.49 -1.25 2.42
CA VAL A 236 23.08 -0.84 2.41
C VAL A 236 22.99 0.57 1.83
N LEU A 237 22.10 0.73 0.86
CA LEU A 237 21.84 2.01 0.21
C LEU A 237 20.97 2.90 1.12
N LYS A 238 21.31 4.20 1.23
CA LYS A 238 20.64 5.11 2.15
C LYS A 238 19.54 5.94 1.51
N ASN A 239 19.67 6.20 0.20
CA ASN A 239 18.75 7.06 -0.55
C ASN A 239 18.20 6.31 -1.77
N SER A 240 17.77 5.06 -1.52
CA SER A 240 17.29 4.16 -2.56
C SER A 240 16.03 3.44 -2.12
N ALA A 241 15.11 3.30 -3.07
CA ALA A 241 13.85 2.60 -2.88
C ALA A 241 13.31 2.14 -4.23
N PHE A 242 12.40 1.19 -4.21
CA PHE A 242 11.57 0.90 -5.37
C PHE A 242 10.12 0.70 -4.98
N ASP A 243 9.25 0.92 -5.95
CA ASP A 243 7.83 0.68 -5.84
C ASP A 243 7.27 0.18 -7.18
N ILE A 244 6.51 -0.89 -7.14
CA ILE A 244 5.93 -1.57 -8.31
C ILE A 244 4.48 -1.88 -7.98
N GLY A 245 3.53 -1.39 -8.76
CA GLY A 245 2.12 -1.69 -8.52
C GLY A 245 1.27 -1.67 -9.78
N GLY A 246 0.14 -2.35 -9.72
CA GLY A 246 -0.83 -2.41 -10.81
C GLY A 246 -1.45 -3.78 -11.01
N GLY A 247 -1.83 -4.07 -12.25
CA GLY A 247 -2.54 -5.29 -12.62
C GLY A 247 -3.15 -5.17 -14.01
N ARG A 248 -4.49 -5.27 -14.12
CA ARG A 248 -5.25 -4.99 -15.35
C ARG A 248 -6.10 -3.74 -15.16
N PRO A 249 -5.51 -2.54 -15.19
CA PRO A 249 -6.26 -1.33 -14.95
C PRO A 249 -7.33 -1.12 -16.01
N LYS A 250 -8.46 -0.57 -15.59
CA LYS A 250 -9.56 -0.18 -16.47
C LYS A 250 -9.53 1.34 -16.63
N ALA A 251 -9.56 1.79 -17.88
CA ALA A 251 -9.78 3.20 -18.21
C ALA A 251 -11.05 3.31 -19.05
N PHE A 252 -12.01 4.09 -18.55
CA PHE A 252 -13.39 4.15 -19.06
C PHE A 252 -14.01 2.73 -19.09
N PHE A 253 -14.25 2.18 -20.29
CA PHE A 253 -14.80 0.83 -20.50
C PHE A 253 -13.77 -0.16 -21.06
N ILE A 254 -12.49 0.26 -21.24
CA ILE A 254 -11.42 -0.57 -21.78
C ILE A 254 -10.58 -1.11 -20.63
N ARG A 255 -10.54 -2.46 -20.50
CA ARG A 255 -9.60 -3.14 -19.60
C ARG A 255 -8.29 -3.39 -20.34
N PHE A 256 -7.19 -2.83 -19.81
CA PHE A 256 -5.87 -3.08 -20.34
C PHE A 256 -5.38 -4.49 -20.00
N ASN A 257 -4.50 -5.03 -20.82
CA ASN A 257 -3.74 -6.22 -20.43
C ASN A 257 -2.74 -5.86 -19.33
N ARG A 258 -2.17 -6.84 -18.63
CA ARG A 258 -1.25 -6.70 -17.49
C ARG A 258 -0.33 -5.49 -17.61
N LYS A 259 -0.51 -4.47 -16.76
CA LYS A 259 0.23 -3.21 -16.74
C LYS A 259 0.66 -2.89 -15.32
N LEU A 260 1.93 -2.56 -15.14
CA LEU A 260 2.48 -2.10 -13.88
C LEU A 260 3.09 -0.71 -14.05
N LEU A 261 2.99 0.06 -13.00
CA LEU A 261 3.71 1.32 -12.81
C LEU A 261 4.84 1.05 -11.82
N SER A 262 6.05 1.49 -12.15
CA SER A 262 7.16 1.30 -11.24
C SER A 262 8.07 2.51 -11.20
N ALA A 263 8.54 2.80 -9.99
CA ALA A 263 9.55 3.79 -9.70
C ALA A 263 10.71 3.14 -8.96
N PHE A 264 11.90 3.50 -9.34
CA PHE A 264 13.14 3.18 -8.65
C PHE A 264 13.87 4.47 -8.36
N CYS A 265 14.42 4.59 -7.19
CA CYS A 265 15.40 5.61 -6.86
C CYS A 265 16.71 4.89 -6.52
N TYR A 266 17.78 5.18 -7.22
CA TYR A 266 19.10 4.64 -6.95
C TYR A 266 20.03 5.77 -6.52
N GLU A 267 20.28 5.87 -5.22
CA GLU A 267 21.08 6.94 -4.58
C GLU A 267 20.69 8.34 -5.11
N GLY A 268 19.37 8.63 -5.07
CA GLY A 268 18.80 9.90 -5.54
C GLY A 268 18.54 9.99 -7.05
N THR A 269 18.98 9.00 -7.84
CA THR A 269 18.72 8.98 -9.28
C THR A 269 17.41 8.26 -9.60
N PRO A 270 16.42 8.94 -10.20
CA PRO A 270 15.11 8.36 -10.48
C PRO A 270 15.12 7.53 -11.78
N LEU A 271 14.49 6.34 -11.72
CA LEU A 271 14.22 5.47 -12.87
C LEU A 271 12.73 5.12 -12.85
N GLU A 272 12.01 5.45 -13.91
CA GLU A 272 10.55 5.25 -14.00
C GLU A 272 10.18 4.30 -15.14
N PHE A 273 9.26 3.38 -14.86
CA PHE A 273 8.61 2.51 -15.84
C PHE A 273 7.11 2.76 -15.80
N ASN A 274 6.61 3.53 -16.74
CA ASN A 274 5.24 4.02 -16.72
C ASN A 274 4.55 3.82 -18.07
N PHE A 275 3.66 2.85 -18.16
CA PHE A 275 2.93 2.51 -19.38
C PHE A 275 2.01 3.64 -19.85
N SER A 276 1.54 4.51 -18.94
CA SER A 276 0.66 5.62 -19.29
C SER A 276 1.39 6.76 -20.02
N LYS A 277 2.71 6.74 -19.98
CA LYS A 277 3.61 7.59 -20.76
C LYS A 277 4.03 6.81 -22.01
N PHE A 278 3.15 6.72 -23.01
CA PHE A 278 3.35 5.90 -24.21
C PHE A 278 4.66 6.18 -24.95
N TRP A 279 5.20 7.40 -24.87
CA TRP A 279 6.50 7.77 -25.46
C TRP A 279 7.71 7.12 -24.79
N THR A 280 7.55 6.49 -23.61
CA THR A 280 8.61 5.74 -22.93
C THR A 280 8.77 4.32 -23.46
N PHE A 281 7.80 3.83 -24.23
CA PHE A 281 7.74 2.46 -24.75
C PHE A 281 7.88 1.40 -23.66
N THR A 282 7.28 1.67 -22.48
CA THR A 282 7.35 0.75 -21.34
C THR A 282 6.61 -0.55 -21.65
N ARG A 283 7.33 -1.66 -21.59
CA ARG A 283 6.81 -3.03 -21.70
C ARG A 283 6.86 -3.69 -20.32
N THR A 284 5.83 -4.45 -19.99
CA THR A 284 5.67 -5.11 -18.69
C THR A 284 5.44 -6.61 -18.90
N TYR A 285 6.21 -7.41 -18.18
CA TYR A 285 6.04 -8.86 -18.04
C TYR A 285 6.04 -9.15 -16.55
N PHE A 286 4.99 -9.81 -16.05
CA PHE A 286 4.99 -10.27 -14.69
C PHE A 286 4.26 -11.61 -14.56
N ASP A 287 4.72 -12.36 -13.59
CA ASP A 287 4.14 -13.59 -13.12
C ASP A 287 4.09 -13.56 -11.60
N CYS A 288 2.98 -13.99 -11.04
CA CYS A 288 2.82 -14.13 -9.61
C CYS A 288 2.12 -15.45 -9.34
N TYR A 289 2.67 -16.27 -8.46
CA TYR A 289 2.15 -17.59 -8.19
C TYR A 289 2.41 -18.04 -6.75
N GLU A 290 1.55 -18.92 -6.32
CA GLU A 290 1.59 -19.59 -5.03
C GLU A 290 2.37 -20.91 -5.16
N THR A 291 3.32 -21.13 -4.23
CA THR A 291 3.95 -22.41 -4.00
C THR A 291 3.39 -23.02 -2.72
N ASP A 292 3.88 -24.19 -2.29
CA ASP A 292 3.46 -24.80 -1.03
C ASP A 292 3.74 -23.88 0.16
N THR A 293 4.85 -23.14 0.15
CA THR A 293 5.34 -22.33 1.29
C THR A 293 5.32 -20.83 1.08
N ASP A 294 5.42 -20.37 -0.16
CA ASP A 294 5.67 -18.97 -0.48
C ASP A 294 4.72 -18.44 -1.55
N ILE A 295 4.55 -17.12 -1.56
CA ILE A 295 4.11 -16.38 -2.75
C ILE A 295 5.35 -15.84 -3.43
N VAL A 296 5.40 -15.94 -4.76
CA VAL A 296 6.54 -15.55 -5.59
C VAL A 296 6.09 -14.54 -6.64
N TRP A 297 6.79 -13.42 -6.69
CA TRP A 297 6.62 -12.37 -7.71
C TRP A 297 7.83 -12.32 -8.62
N LYS A 298 7.59 -12.40 -9.93
CA LYS A 298 8.58 -12.18 -10.97
C LYS A 298 8.12 -11.04 -11.85
N VAL A 299 8.84 -9.94 -11.86
CA VAL A 299 8.50 -8.75 -12.65
C VAL A 299 9.70 -8.39 -13.51
N ARG A 300 9.44 -8.17 -14.80
CA ARG A 300 10.38 -7.54 -15.71
C ARG A 300 9.68 -6.37 -16.40
N GLN A 301 10.27 -5.20 -16.30
CA GLN A 301 9.86 -4.08 -17.10
C GLN A 301 11.06 -3.50 -17.87
N GLU A 302 10.77 -2.98 -19.04
CA GLU A 302 11.74 -2.28 -19.85
C GLU A 302 11.11 -1.04 -20.46
N ASN A 303 11.89 0.02 -20.52
CA ASN A 303 11.58 1.22 -21.27
C ASN A 303 12.66 1.46 -22.32
N PHE A 304 12.71 2.66 -22.92
CA PHE A 304 13.70 2.99 -23.93
C PHE A 304 15.14 2.85 -23.41
N SER A 305 15.42 3.20 -22.15
CA SER A 305 16.78 3.32 -21.60
C SER A 305 17.18 2.23 -20.62
N PHE A 306 16.21 1.65 -19.92
CA PHE A 306 16.47 0.79 -18.77
C PHE A 306 15.65 -0.50 -18.81
N VAL A 307 16.14 -1.52 -18.10
CA VAL A 307 15.42 -2.76 -17.78
C VAL A 307 15.60 -3.03 -16.29
N HIS A 308 14.54 -3.44 -15.62
CA HIS A 308 14.68 -4.11 -14.34
C HIS A 308 14.14 -5.53 -14.39
N VAL A 309 14.71 -6.40 -13.57
CA VAL A 309 14.25 -7.75 -13.30
C VAL A 309 14.18 -7.90 -11.79
N THR A 310 12.97 -8.08 -11.28
CA THR A 310 12.66 -8.17 -9.87
C THR A 310 12.12 -9.55 -9.57
N GLU A 311 12.71 -10.24 -8.60
CA GLU A 311 12.21 -11.50 -8.05
C GLU A 311 12.13 -11.38 -6.54
N ILE A 312 10.91 -11.40 -6.01
CA ILE A 312 10.61 -11.33 -4.58
C ILE A 312 9.81 -12.56 -4.21
N LYS A 313 10.01 -13.04 -2.98
CA LYS A 313 9.18 -14.07 -2.36
C LYS A 313 8.88 -13.72 -0.92
N CYS A 314 7.74 -14.19 -0.43
CA CYS A 314 7.32 -14.02 0.95
C CYS A 314 6.68 -15.32 1.45
N PRO A 315 7.10 -15.84 2.65
CA PRO A 315 6.50 -17.03 3.22
C PRO A 315 5.02 -16.81 3.56
N LYS A 316 4.11 -17.65 3.07
CA LYS A 316 2.66 -17.55 3.33
C LYS A 316 2.32 -17.48 4.82
N LYS A 317 3.03 -18.23 5.66
CA LYS A 317 2.88 -18.23 7.13
C LYS A 317 3.27 -16.92 7.81
N GLU A 318 3.83 -15.96 7.07
CA GLU A 318 4.21 -14.64 7.55
C GLU A 318 3.34 -13.54 6.94
N MET A 319 2.41 -13.91 6.05
CA MET A 319 1.48 -13.01 5.38
C MET A 319 0.08 -13.09 5.98
N LEU A 320 -0.71 -12.08 5.71
CA LEU A 320 -2.12 -12.02 5.99
C LEU A 320 -2.93 -12.27 4.71
N LEU A 321 -4.07 -12.90 4.84
CA LEU A 321 -5.15 -12.78 3.88
C LEU A 321 -5.99 -11.58 4.32
N VAL A 322 -6.04 -10.58 3.48
CA VAL A 322 -6.83 -9.37 3.72
C VAL A 322 -8.04 -9.35 2.78
N ASP A 323 -9.07 -8.66 3.18
CA ASP A 323 -10.26 -8.52 2.38
C ASP A 323 -10.78 -7.09 2.50
N TYR A 324 -11.27 -6.55 1.40
CA TYR A 324 -11.86 -5.24 1.32
C TYR A 324 -13.21 -5.31 0.63
N GLU A 325 -14.16 -4.57 1.15
CA GLU A 325 -15.39 -4.32 0.44
C GLU A 325 -15.16 -3.22 -0.60
N THR A 326 -15.59 -3.48 -1.83
CA THR A 326 -15.68 -2.41 -2.83
C THR A 326 -16.76 -1.39 -2.42
N PRO A 327 -16.78 -0.20 -2.98
CA PRO A 327 -17.87 0.76 -2.73
C PRO A 327 -19.28 0.24 -3.04
N ASN A 328 -19.39 -0.85 -3.78
CA ASN A 328 -20.66 -1.53 -4.04
C ASN A 328 -21.02 -2.64 -3.03
N GLY A 329 -20.12 -2.92 -2.07
CA GLY A 329 -20.32 -3.96 -1.07
C GLY A 329 -19.88 -5.36 -1.52
N GLU A 330 -19.24 -5.50 -2.66
CA GLU A 330 -18.75 -6.78 -3.17
C GLU A 330 -17.32 -7.05 -2.68
N LYS A 331 -16.99 -8.32 -2.48
CA LYS A 331 -15.62 -8.79 -2.34
C LYS A 331 -15.07 -9.11 -3.72
N LYS A 332 -14.03 -8.38 -4.13
CA LYS A 332 -13.50 -8.49 -5.49
C LYS A 332 -12.42 -9.56 -5.64
N PHE A 333 -11.67 -9.81 -4.58
CA PHE A 333 -10.60 -10.80 -4.59
C PHE A 333 -11.05 -12.12 -3.98
N LYS A 334 -10.71 -13.24 -4.59
CA LYS A 334 -10.84 -14.55 -3.94
C LYS A 334 -9.86 -14.69 -2.78
N LYS A 335 -8.64 -14.21 -3.02
CA LYS A 335 -7.57 -14.12 -2.05
C LYS A 335 -6.78 -12.84 -2.33
N LEU A 336 -6.52 -12.06 -1.28
CA LEU A 336 -5.58 -10.96 -1.33
C LEU A 336 -4.51 -11.19 -0.27
N TRP A 337 -3.36 -11.67 -0.72
CA TRP A 337 -2.19 -11.86 0.11
C TRP A 337 -1.52 -10.50 0.38
N ASN A 338 -1.23 -10.21 1.64
CA ASN A 338 -0.55 -8.99 2.07
C ASN A 338 0.59 -9.34 3.02
N GLY A 339 1.79 -8.87 2.74
CA GLY A 339 3.00 -9.16 3.50
C GLY A 339 3.95 -7.97 3.59
N GLY A 340 4.82 -7.97 4.59
CA GLY A 340 5.86 -6.96 4.81
C GLY A 340 7.23 -7.57 5.13
N THR A 341 7.38 -8.90 4.95
CA THR A 341 8.62 -9.64 5.20
C THR A 341 9.21 -10.22 3.91
N GLY A 342 8.76 -9.74 2.75
CA GLY A 342 9.26 -10.18 1.46
C GLY A 342 10.76 -9.93 1.29
N PHE A 343 11.42 -10.80 0.56
CA PHE A 343 12.85 -10.72 0.26
C PHE A 343 13.18 -11.26 -1.12
N GLY A 344 14.30 -10.82 -1.67
CA GLY A 344 14.72 -11.27 -2.99
C GLY A 344 15.76 -10.40 -3.63
N LYS A 345 15.70 -10.31 -4.97
CA LYS A 345 16.69 -9.58 -5.78
C LYS A 345 16.02 -8.70 -6.82
N VAL A 346 16.65 -7.53 -7.04
CA VAL A 346 16.35 -6.64 -8.16
C VAL A 346 17.62 -6.41 -8.96
N LYS A 347 17.57 -6.70 -10.26
CA LYS A 347 18.67 -6.38 -11.18
C LYS A 347 18.25 -5.21 -12.05
N ILE A 348 19.11 -4.19 -12.15
CA ILE A 348 18.88 -2.98 -12.95
C ILE A 348 19.91 -2.92 -14.06
N PHE A 349 19.44 -2.72 -15.30
CA PHE A 349 20.30 -2.65 -16.49
C PHE A 349 20.07 -1.34 -17.24
N LYS A 350 21.13 -0.78 -17.81
CA LYS A 350 21.09 0.28 -18.82
C LYS A 350 21.17 -0.32 -20.22
N LYS A 351 20.24 0.05 -21.09
CA LYS A 351 20.28 -0.37 -22.49
C LYS A 351 21.39 0.39 -23.24
N ARG A 352 22.16 -0.35 -24.02
CA ARG A 352 23.05 0.17 -25.05
C ARG A 352 22.54 -0.33 -26.39
N GLY A 353 22.49 0.47 -27.42
CA GLY A 353 21.94 0.09 -28.71
C GLY A 353 22.24 -1.36 -29.15
N PHE A 354 21.52 -1.88 -30.15
CA PHE A 354 21.67 -3.25 -30.70
C PHE A 354 21.36 -4.40 -29.69
N GLY A 355 20.43 -4.19 -28.77
CA GLY A 355 20.00 -5.24 -27.84
C GLY A 355 20.96 -5.51 -26.67
N LYS A 356 22.12 -4.87 -26.63
CA LYS A 356 23.08 -4.96 -25.52
C LYS A 356 22.58 -4.19 -24.30
N LYS A 357 22.88 -4.72 -23.10
CA LYS A 357 22.55 -4.08 -21.83
C LYS A 357 23.68 -4.31 -20.82
N ASP A 358 24.02 -3.26 -20.08
CA ASP A 358 24.98 -3.33 -18.99
C ASP A 358 24.23 -3.46 -17.67
N LEU A 359 24.68 -4.34 -16.81
CA LEU A 359 24.22 -4.41 -15.43
C LEU A 359 24.71 -3.16 -14.68
N ILE A 360 23.78 -2.38 -14.15
CA ILE A 360 24.08 -1.24 -13.28
C ILE A 360 24.39 -1.76 -11.88
N ASP A 361 23.49 -2.57 -11.32
CA ASP A 361 23.62 -3.14 -9.98
C ASP A 361 22.67 -4.33 -9.79
N THR A 362 22.97 -5.15 -8.78
CA THR A 362 22.08 -6.15 -8.19
C THR A 362 21.79 -5.76 -6.76
N TRP A 363 20.51 -5.54 -6.46
CA TRP A 363 20.01 -5.24 -5.13
C TRP A 363 19.54 -6.50 -4.42
N ILE A 364 20.04 -6.74 -3.22
CA ILE A 364 19.48 -7.71 -2.28
C ILE A 364 18.43 -6.97 -1.45
N VAL A 365 17.20 -7.41 -1.52
CA VAL A 365 16.04 -6.75 -0.93
C VAL A 365 15.58 -7.52 0.30
N ARG A 366 15.21 -6.78 1.35
CA ARG A 366 14.58 -7.30 2.58
C ARG A 366 13.40 -6.39 2.95
N ASN A 367 12.60 -6.84 3.91
CA ASN A 367 11.44 -6.10 4.45
C ASN A 367 10.57 -5.53 3.31
N CYS A 368 10.40 -6.30 2.24
CA CYS A 368 9.60 -5.89 1.11
C CYS A 368 8.11 -5.99 1.46
N GLY A 369 7.39 -4.86 1.37
CA GLY A 369 5.95 -4.87 1.27
C GLY A 369 5.53 -5.57 -0.01
N CYS A 370 4.58 -6.48 0.06
CA CYS A 370 4.17 -7.27 -1.09
C CYS A 370 2.70 -7.67 -1.00
N GLU A 371 1.99 -7.50 -2.11
CA GLU A 371 0.59 -7.90 -2.26
C GLU A 371 0.37 -8.67 -3.55
N TRP A 372 -0.58 -9.57 -3.50
CA TRP A 372 -1.12 -10.25 -4.65
C TRP A 372 -2.59 -10.60 -4.44
N GLY A 373 -3.43 -10.03 -5.30
CA GLY A 373 -4.87 -10.29 -5.35
C GLY A 373 -5.26 -11.03 -6.61
N GLU A 374 -5.91 -12.18 -6.46
CA GLU A 374 -6.46 -13.01 -7.53
C GLU A 374 -7.90 -12.69 -7.88
N GLU A 375 -8.29 -13.04 -9.14
CA GLU A 375 -9.69 -13.07 -9.63
C GLU A 375 -10.51 -14.15 -8.93
#